data_7c347703b8f13814231ed8fedb96e694
#
_entry.id   7c347703b8f13814231ed8fedb96e694
#
_cell.length_a   1.000
_cell.length_b   1.000
_cell.length_c   1.000
_cell.angle_alpha   90.00
_cell.angle_beta   90.00
_cell.angle_gamma   90.00
#
_symmetry.space_group_name_H-M   'P 1'
#
loop_
_entity.id
_entity.type
_entity.pdbx_description
1 polymer ?
#
loop_
_entity_poly.entity_id
_entity_poly.type
_entity_poly.pdbx_seq_one_letter_code
_entity_poly.pdbx_strand_id
1 'polypeptide(L)'
;MINSLKLVFKISRFRFWIYTGGTYVVGYALGFNNIFDFFRINYYVYLIYFFLLANIFIYGVNDYWDKETDKNNPKKEEKEHRVEDKERKGLLRTLYFVGLVSVVLMIFQDNIERILFLIFLFLSYFYSAKPLRFKQVPFLDFSSNYLYVMPGIFSYYMVSKTLPPFIFMIGSFFHIA
;
A
#
# COMPACT_ATOMS: atom_id res chain seq x y z
N MET A 1 -16.13 -5.98 -19.03
CA MET A 1 -15.11 -4.93 -18.85
C MET A 1 -15.52 -3.87 -17.82
N ILE A 2 -16.66 -3.23 -17.95
CA ILE A 2 -17.16 -2.19 -17.00
C ILE A 2 -17.30 -2.73 -15.56
N ASN A 3 -17.78 -3.96 -15.39
CA ASN A 3 -17.89 -4.59 -14.06
C ASN A 3 -16.54 -4.84 -13.38
N SER A 4 -15.48 -5.12 -14.16
CA SER A 4 -14.14 -5.33 -13.61
C SER A 4 -13.51 -4.03 -13.10
N LEU A 5 -13.68 -2.91 -13.81
CA LEU A 5 -13.18 -1.60 -13.38
C LEU A 5 -13.90 -1.10 -12.12
N LYS A 6 -15.22 -1.30 -12.06
CA LYS A 6 -16.01 -0.98 -10.85
C LYS A 6 -15.53 -1.78 -9.64
N LEU A 7 -15.24 -3.08 -9.83
CA LEU A 7 -14.72 -3.94 -8.77
C LEU A 7 -13.34 -3.43 -8.28
N VAL A 8 -12.42 -3.14 -9.20
CA VAL A 8 -11.08 -2.63 -8.88
C VAL A 8 -11.17 -1.34 -8.06
N PHE A 9 -12.04 -0.40 -8.48
CA PHE A 9 -12.24 0.86 -7.76
C PHE A 9 -12.83 0.65 -6.36
N LYS A 10 -13.79 -0.27 -6.21
CA LYS A 10 -14.36 -0.62 -4.89
C LYS A 10 -13.33 -1.24 -3.96
N ILE A 11 -12.51 -2.18 -4.47
CA ILE A 11 -11.44 -2.84 -3.70
C ILE A 11 -10.40 -1.82 -3.24
N SER A 12 -10.05 -0.83 -4.07
CA SER A 12 -9.03 0.17 -3.75
C SER A 12 -9.41 1.08 -2.58
N ARG A 13 -10.68 1.09 -2.16
CA ARG A 13 -11.20 1.87 -1.03
C ARG A 13 -10.74 3.33 -1.08
N PHE A 14 -11.19 4.09 -2.06
CA PHE A 14 -10.80 5.47 -2.35
C PHE A 14 -10.55 6.37 -1.13
N ARG A 15 -11.35 6.21 -0.06
CA ARG A 15 -11.20 7.00 1.17
C ARG A 15 -9.85 6.82 1.86
N PHE A 16 -9.17 5.70 1.62
CA PHE A 16 -7.90 5.36 2.25
C PHE A 16 -6.68 5.65 1.36
N TRP A 17 -6.89 6.16 0.15
CA TRP A 17 -5.78 6.49 -0.77
C TRP A 17 -4.81 7.50 -0.18
N ILE A 18 -5.30 8.39 0.68
CA ILE A 18 -4.49 9.39 1.34
C ILE A 18 -3.43 8.80 2.29
N TYR A 19 -3.68 7.61 2.86
CA TYR A 19 -2.75 7.00 3.82
C TYR A 19 -1.47 6.48 3.14
N THR A 20 -1.53 6.02 1.92
CA THR A 20 -0.35 5.58 1.16
C THR A 20 0.13 6.64 0.19
N GLY A 21 -0.76 7.20 -0.63
CA GLY A 21 -0.42 8.22 -1.60
C GLY A 21 -0.06 9.57 -0.95
N GLY A 22 -0.78 9.95 0.12
CA GLY A 22 -0.47 11.19 0.84
C GLY A 22 0.88 11.13 1.54
N THR A 23 1.19 10.02 2.22
CA THR A 23 2.52 9.84 2.84
C THR A 23 3.64 9.81 1.80
N TYR A 24 3.40 9.23 0.60
CA TYR A 24 4.33 9.30 -0.52
C TYR A 24 4.61 10.76 -0.93
N VAL A 25 3.57 11.58 -1.10
CA VAL A 25 3.72 13.00 -1.47
C VAL A 25 4.49 13.77 -0.39
N VAL A 26 4.14 13.55 0.89
CA VAL A 26 4.82 14.21 2.01
C VAL A 26 6.30 13.82 2.08
N GLY A 27 6.61 12.53 1.97
CA GLY A 27 7.99 12.06 1.98
C GLY A 27 8.81 12.66 0.84
N TYR A 28 8.25 12.70 -0.37
CA TYR A 28 8.90 13.32 -1.52
C TYR A 28 9.13 14.83 -1.31
N ALA A 29 8.12 15.53 -0.78
CA ALA A 29 8.19 16.95 -0.48
C ALA A 29 9.17 17.30 0.65
N LEU A 30 9.46 16.36 1.57
CA LEU A 30 10.47 16.55 2.60
C LEU A 30 11.89 16.27 2.10
N GLY A 31 12.03 15.46 1.06
CA GLY A 31 13.34 15.02 0.55
C GLY A 31 13.82 15.77 -0.70
N PHE A 32 12.95 16.54 -1.39
CA PHE A 32 13.35 17.21 -2.63
C PHE A 32 14.40 18.30 -2.40
N ASN A 33 15.32 18.42 -3.36
CA ASN A 33 16.36 19.45 -3.33
C ASN A 33 16.06 20.61 -4.29
N ASN A 34 15.28 20.33 -5.35
CA ASN A 34 14.94 21.29 -6.37
C ASN A 34 13.51 21.07 -6.84
N ILE A 35 12.77 22.16 -7.11
CA ILE A 35 11.38 22.10 -7.62
C ILE A 35 11.26 21.26 -8.89
N PHE A 36 12.30 21.19 -9.71
CA PHE A 36 12.34 20.35 -10.91
C PHE A 36 12.29 18.85 -10.61
N ASP A 37 12.57 18.41 -9.38
CA ASP A 37 12.41 17.00 -8.99
C ASP A 37 10.96 16.52 -9.15
N PHE A 38 9.98 17.41 -8.96
CA PHE A 38 8.56 17.09 -9.17
C PHE A 38 8.18 16.86 -10.65
N PHE A 39 9.04 17.23 -11.59
CA PHE A 39 8.82 16.96 -13.03
C PHE A 39 9.43 15.64 -13.49
N ARG A 40 10.08 14.88 -12.61
CA ARG A 40 10.63 13.57 -12.95
C ARG A 40 9.50 12.56 -13.14
N ILE A 41 9.58 11.78 -14.21
CA ILE A 41 8.59 10.75 -14.52
C ILE A 41 8.39 9.74 -13.36
N ASN A 42 9.48 9.41 -12.65
CA ASN A 42 9.42 8.48 -11.52
C ASN A 42 8.49 8.96 -10.41
N TYR A 43 8.43 10.29 -10.15
CA TYR A 43 7.48 10.85 -9.20
C TYR A 43 6.05 10.43 -9.52
N TYR A 44 5.61 10.60 -10.77
CA TYR A 44 4.24 10.30 -11.20
C TYR A 44 3.95 8.80 -11.25
N VAL A 45 4.93 8.00 -11.68
CA VAL A 45 4.78 6.53 -11.72
C VAL A 45 4.49 5.99 -10.32
N TYR A 46 5.30 6.36 -9.32
CA TYR A 46 5.10 5.92 -7.95
C TYR A 46 3.93 6.63 -7.25
N LEU A 47 3.60 7.86 -7.63
CA LEU A 47 2.39 8.54 -7.19
C LEU A 47 1.14 7.71 -7.53
N ILE A 48 1.00 7.31 -8.80
CA ILE A 48 -0.10 6.46 -9.26
C ILE A 48 -0.07 5.11 -8.54
N TYR A 49 1.12 4.52 -8.38
CA TYR A 49 1.27 3.26 -7.67
C TYR A 49 0.76 3.36 -6.24
N PHE A 50 1.22 4.30 -5.44
CA PHE A 50 0.85 4.40 -4.02
C PHE A 50 -0.58 4.93 -3.81
N PHE A 51 -1.12 5.76 -4.69
CA PHE A 51 -2.52 6.16 -4.60
C PHE A 51 -3.48 5.01 -4.97
N LEU A 52 -3.19 4.23 -6.00
CA LEU A 52 -4.14 3.26 -6.54
C LEU A 52 -3.71 1.81 -6.29
N LEU A 53 -2.56 1.38 -6.86
CA LEU A 53 -2.18 -0.02 -6.91
C LEU A 53 -1.83 -0.58 -5.52
N ALA A 54 -1.16 0.21 -4.70
CA ALA A 54 -0.85 -0.14 -3.32
C ALA A 54 -2.12 -0.40 -2.50
N ASN A 55 -3.14 0.43 -2.65
CA ASN A 55 -4.41 0.24 -1.95
C ASN A 55 -5.18 -0.97 -2.46
N ILE A 56 -5.16 -1.23 -3.78
CA ILE A 56 -5.72 -2.47 -4.34
C ILE A 56 -5.00 -3.68 -3.74
N PHE A 57 -3.69 -3.63 -3.58
CA PHE A 57 -2.91 -4.72 -3.00
C PHE A 57 -3.25 -4.93 -1.52
N ILE A 58 -3.17 -3.90 -0.68
CA ILE A 58 -3.45 -3.97 0.76
C ILE A 58 -4.86 -4.50 1.01
N TYR A 59 -5.87 -3.84 0.44
CA TYR A 59 -7.27 -4.16 0.71
C TYR A 59 -7.75 -5.40 -0.05
N GLY A 60 -7.21 -5.66 -1.23
CA GLY A 60 -7.51 -6.86 -1.97
C GLY A 60 -6.96 -8.13 -1.30
N VAL A 61 -5.75 -8.08 -0.73
CA VAL A 61 -5.21 -9.17 0.10
C VAL A 61 -6.06 -9.35 1.34
N ASN A 62 -6.46 -8.26 2.00
CA ASN A 62 -7.35 -8.30 3.14
C ASN A 62 -8.69 -8.99 2.78
N ASP A 63 -9.36 -8.53 1.73
CA ASP A 63 -10.66 -9.08 1.33
C ASP A 63 -10.57 -10.56 0.88
N TYR A 64 -9.41 -10.97 0.35
CA TYR A 64 -9.18 -12.38 -0.02
C TYR A 64 -9.07 -13.31 1.20
N TRP A 65 -8.33 -12.88 2.26
CA TRP A 65 -8.06 -13.69 3.44
C TRP A 65 -9.14 -13.62 4.50
N ASP A 66 -9.90 -12.52 4.56
CA ASP A 66 -10.92 -12.31 5.59
C ASP A 66 -12.32 -12.73 5.20
N LYS A 67 -12.50 -13.25 4.00
CA LYS A 67 -13.80 -13.60 3.46
C LYS A 67 -14.71 -14.35 4.43
N GLU A 68 -14.17 -15.30 5.19
CA GLU A 68 -14.97 -16.10 6.12
C GLU A 68 -15.29 -15.38 7.42
N THR A 69 -14.33 -14.61 7.94
CA THR A 69 -14.53 -13.79 9.14
C THR A 69 -15.48 -12.62 8.90
N ASP A 70 -15.49 -12.12 7.67
CA ASP A 70 -16.31 -10.98 7.25
C ASP A 70 -17.77 -11.33 6.97
N LYS A 71 -18.12 -12.61 6.83
CA LYS A 71 -19.52 -13.05 6.60
C LYS A 71 -20.47 -12.59 7.71
N ASN A 72 -19.98 -12.46 8.93
CA ASN A 72 -20.77 -12.10 10.12
C ASN A 72 -20.51 -10.66 10.61
N ASN A 73 -19.84 -9.83 9.83
CA ASN A 73 -19.50 -8.45 10.24
C ASN A 73 -20.47 -7.44 9.63
N PRO A 74 -21.43 -6.90 10.43
CA PRO A 74 -22.43 -5.95 9.93
C PRO A 74 -21.82 -4.62 9.41
N LYS A 75 -20.67 -4.20 9.94
CA LYS A 75 -19.99 -2.97 9.50
C LYS A 75 -19.55 -3.02 8.05
N LYS A 76 -19.28 -4.21 7.51
CA LYS A 76 -18.88 -4.37 6.10
C LYS A 76 -20.06 -4.30 5.13
N GLU A 77 -21.29 -4.55 5.58
CA GLU A 77 -22.48 -4.42 4.72
C GLU A 77 -22.82 -2.96 4.41
N GLU A 78 -22.59 -2.07 5.37
CA GLU A 78 -22.99 -0.66 5.24
C GLU A 78 -21.93 0.24 4.58
N LYS A 79 -20.63 -0.03 4.79
CA LYS A 79 -19.56 0.91 4.48
C LYS A 79 -18.51 0.39 3.49
N GLU A 80 -18.39 -0.92 3.32
CA GLU A 80 -17.35 -1.54 2.53
C GLU A 80 -17.91 -2.63 1.61
N HIS A 81 -17.26 -2.82 0.44
CA HIS A 81 -17.67 -3.86 -0.48
C HIS A 81 -17.21 -5.24 0.03
N ARG A 82 -18.16 -6.17 0.21
CA ARG A 82 -17.85 -7.57 0.46
C ARG A 82 -17.66 -8.29 -0.87
N VAL A 83 -16.48 -8.88 -1.07
CA VAL A 83 -16.17 -9.65 -2.29
C VAL A 83 -17.00 -10.92 -2.32
N GLU A 84 -17.86 -11.07 -3.34
CA GLU A 84 -18.68 -12.25 -3.57
C GLU A 84 -17.85 -13.38 -4.19
N ASP A 85 -18.35 -14.63 -4.12
CA ASP A 85 -17.66 -15.80 -4.69
C ASP A 85 -17.39 -15.66 -6.19
N LYS A 86 -18.35 -15.08 -6.93
CA LYS A 86 -18.21 -14.81 -8.37
C LYS A 86 -17.12 -13.78 -8.69
N GLU A 87 -16.79 -12.88 -7.76
CA GLU A 87 -15.78 -11.83 -7.91
C GLU A 87 -14.37 -12.29 -7.54
N ARG A 88 -14.24 -13.42 -6.81
CA ARG A 88 -12.95 -13.92 -6.30
C ARG A 88 -11.90 -14.14 -7.39
N LYS A 89 -12.30 -14.70 -8.55
CA LYS A 89 -11.39 -14.87 -9.68
C LYS A 89 -10.91 -13.53 -10.24
N GLY A 90 -11.80 -12.54 -10.28
CA GLY A 90 -11.47 -11.16 -10.68
C GLY A 90 -10.49 -10.52 -9.70
N LEU A 91 -10.74 -10.65 -8.39
CA LEU A 91 -9.84 -10.17 -7.34
C LEU A 91 -8.43 -10.76 -7.48
N LEU A 92 -8.32 -12.10 -7.60
CA LEU A 92 -7.03 -12.75 -7.76
C LEU A 92 -6.28 -12.28 -9.01
N ARG A 93 -6.95 -12.14 -10.15
CA ARG A 93 -6.32 -11.60 -11.37
C ARG A 93 -5.78 -10.18 -11.15
N THR A 94 -6.56 -9.35 -10.44
CA THR A 94 -6.15 -7.98 -10.11
C THR A 94 -4.93 -7.99 -9.19
N LEU A 95 -4.90 -8.84 -8.15
CA LEU A 95 -3.75 -8.98 -7.26
C LEU A 95 -2.49 -9.45 -8.00
N TYR A 96 -2.63 -10.45 -8.89
CA TYR A 96 -1.52 -10.90 -9.73
C TYR A 96 -1.01 -9.79 -10.65
N PHE A 97 -1.91 -9.00 -11.25
CA PHE A 97 -1.53 -7.86 -12.07
C PHE A 97 -0.75 -6.82 -11.26
N VAL A 98 -1.23 -6.45 -10.06
CA VAL A 98 -0.52 -5.50 -9.18
C VAL A 98 0.83 -6.07 -8.75
N GLY A 99 0.89 -7.36 -8.42
CA GLY A 99 2.15 -8.05 -8.11
C GLY A 99 3.15 -7.99 -9.28
N LEU A 100 2.69 -8.24 -10.51
CA LEU A 100 3.53 -8.14 -11.71
C LEU A 100 4.06 -6.71 -11.91
N VAL A 101 3.18 -5.70 -11.79
CA VAL A 101 3.59 -4.28 -11.87
C VAL A 101 4.63 -3.96 -10.80
N SER A 102 4.45 -4.46 -9.56
CA SER A 102 5.42 -4.25 -8.49
C SER A 102 6.80 -4.84 -8.82
N VAL A 103 6.83 -6.06 -9.37
CA VAL A 103 8.08 -6.71 -9.82
C VAL A 103 8.74 -5.91 -10.95
N VAL A 104 7.97 -5.43 -11.92
CA VAL A 104 8.49 -4.60 -13.01
C VAL A 104 9.08 -3.31 -12.48
N LEU A 105 8.40 -2.63 -11.54
CA LEU A 105 8.94 -1.40 -10.93
C LEU A 105 10.25 -1.66 -10.18
N MET A 106 10.40 -2.81 -9.52
CA MET A 106 11.64 -3.17 -8.81
C MET A 106 12.86 -3.32 -9.73
N ILE A 107 12.67 -3.58 -11.02
CA ILE A 107 13.77 -3.64 -12.00
C ILE A 107 14.44 -2.28 -12.15
N PHE A 108 13.68 -1.19 -12.05
CA PHE A 108 14.15 0.19 -12.23
C PHE A 108 14.59 0.86 -10.91
N GLN A 109 14.51 0.17 -9.78
CA GLN A 109 14.88 0.65 -8.46
C GLN A 109 16.35 0.36 -8.16
N ASP A 110 17.01 1.26 -7.41
CA ASP A 110 18.28 0.94 -6.76
C ASP A 110 18.08 -0.05 -5.59
N ASN A 111 19.17 -0.50 -5.00
CA ASN A 111 19.11 -1.54 -3.96
C ASN A 111 18.32 -1.09 -2.71
N ILE A 112 18.47 0.16 -2.30
CA ILE A 112 17.78 0.67 -1.10
C ILE A 112 16.29 0.92 -1.40
N GLU A 113 15.97 1.53 -2.54
CA GLU A 113 14.59 1.66 -3.01
C GLU A 113 13.88 0.30 -3.05
N ARG A 114 14.57 -0.72 -3.58
CA ARG A 114 14.04 -2.10 -3.67
C ARG A 114 13.80 -2.70 -2.29
N ILE A 115 14.72 -2.52 -1.34
CA ILE A 115 14.54 -3.00 0.04
C ILE A 115 13.36 -2.31 0.70
N LEU A 116 13.25 -0.98 0.61
CA LEU A 116 12.13 -0.23 1.19
C LEU A 116 10.79 -0.66 0.58
N PHE A 117 10.76 -0.85 -0.74
CA PHE A 117 9.58 -1.29 -1.45
C PHE A 117 9.19 -2.73 -1.08
N LEU A 118 10.16 -3.63 -0.92
CA LEU A 118 9.92 -5.00 -0.44
C LEU A 118 9.38 -5.02 0.98
N ILE A 119 9.90 -4.18 1.89
CA ILE A 119 9.37 -4.06 3.25
C ILE A 119 7.90 -3.61 3.19
N PHE A 120 7.57 -2.62 2.36
CA PHE A 120 6.19 -2.19 2.16
C PHE A 120 5.30 -3.35 1.69
N LEU A 121 5.72 -4.09 0.65
CA LEU A 121 4.94 -5.23 0.12
C LEU A 121 4.80 -6.34 1.15
N PHE A 122 5.85 -6.64 1.89
CA PHE A 122 5.86 -7.64 2.96
C PHE A 122 4.84 -7.29 4.07
N LEU A 123 4.91 -6.08 4.60
CA LEU A 123 3.96 -5.61 5.62
C LEU A 123 2.53 -5.61 5.09
N SER A 124 2.32 -5.12 3.86
CA SER A 124 1.01 -5.07 3.22
C SER A 124 0.39 -6.45 3.00
N TYR A 125 1.19 -7.44 2.61
CA TYR A 125 0.72 -8.80 2.40
C TYR A 125 0.44 -9.50 3.72
N PHE A 126 1.42 -9.53 4.63
CA PHE A 126 1.32 -10.28 5.87
C PHE A 126 0.48 -9.58 6.95
N TYR A 127 0.03 -8.36 6.72
CA TYR A 127 -1.00 -7.76 7.56
C TYR A 127 -2.22 -8.69 7.69
N SER A 128 -2.68 -9.25 6.57
CA SER A 128 -3.86 -10.12 6.54
C SER A 128 -3.57 -11.57 6.18
N ALA A 129 -2.48 -11.87 5.46
CA ALA A 129 -2.19 -13.18 4.92
C ALA A 129 -1.55 -14.11 5.96
N LYS A 130 -1.94 -15.40 5.90
CA LYS A 130 -1.26 -16.48 6.64
C LYS A 130 0.15 -16.70 6.07
N PRO A 131 1.14 -17.18 6.86
CA PRO A 131 0.98 -17.63 8.25
C PRO A 131 1.08 -16.52 9.29
N LEU A 132 1.63 -15.32 8.98
CA LEU A 132 1.94 -14.30 9.99
C LEU A 132 0.69 -13.54 10.47
N ARG A 133 -0.15 -13.08 9.56
CA ARG A 133 -1.43 -12.42 9.84
C ARG A 133 -1.37 -11.42 10.99
N PHE A 134 -0.52 -10.40 10.86
CA PHE A 134 -0.14 -9.46 11.92
C PHE A 134 -1.32 -8.84 12.66
N LYS A 135 -2.41 -8.54 11.97
CA LYS A 135 -3.62 -7.95 12.55
C LYS A 135 -4.32 -8.82 13.62
N GLN A 136 -3.94 -10.09 13.77
CA GLN A 136 -4.48 -10.97 14.82
C GLN A 136 -3.69 -10.93 16.12
N VAL A 137 -2.51 -10.34 16.12
CA VAL A 137 -1.65 -10.21 17.31
C VAL A 137 -1.56 -8.72 17.65
N PRO A 138 -2.13 -8.26 18.78
CA PRO A 138 -2.29 -6.83 19.07
C PRO A 138 -1.04 -5.98 18.90
N PHE A 139 0.11 -6.48 19.37
CA PHE A 139 1.38 -5.76 19.23
C PHE A 139 1.88 -5.71 17.78
N LEU A 140 1.69 -6.80 17.02
CA LEU A 140 2.07 -6.86 15.61
C LEU A 140 1.08 -6.08 14.73
N ASP A 141 -0.18 -6.03 15.09
CA ASP A 141 -1.20 -5.21 14.42
C ASP A 141 -0.77 -3.74 14.46
N PHE A 142 -0.49 -3.24 15.66
CA PHE A 142 0.03 -1.89 15.84
C PHE A 142 1.30 -1.65 15.01
N SER A 143 2.29 -2.53 15.13
CA SER A 143 3.58 -2.37 14.46
C SER A 143 3.48 -2.46 12.94
N SER A 144 2.61 -3.29 12.40
CA SER A 144 2.44 -3.48 10.95
C SER A 144 1.79 -2.28 10.25
N ASN A 145 1.11 -1.40 11.00
CA ASN A 145 0.61 -0.12 10.46
C ASN A 145 1.73 0.78 9.91
N TYR A 146 2.98 0.46 10.23
CA TYR A 146 4.14 1.07 9.61
C TYR A 146 4.16 0.94 8.07
N LEU A 147 3.39 0.01 7.52
CA LEU A 147 3.14 -0.08 6.08
C LEU A 147 2.68 1.25 5.45
N TYR A 148 1.96 2.09 6.21
CA TYR A 148 1.50 3.41 5.74
C TYR A 148 2.59 4.49 5.81
N VAL A 149 3.65 4.27 6.58
CA VAL A 149 4.82 5.17 6.65
C VAL A 149 5.82 4.86 5.52
N MET A 150 5.90 3.59 5.10
CA MET A 150 6.87 3.13 4.12
C MET A 150 6.84 3.89 2.79
N PRO A 151 5.68 4.26 2.22
CA PRO A 151 5.64 5.09 1.00
C PRO A 151 6.37 6.43 1.17
N GLY A 152 6.25 7.04 2.36
CA GLY A 152 6.95 8.29 2.68
C GLY A 152 8.46 8.11 2.78
N ILE A 153 8.92 7.07 3.46
CA ILE A 153 10.36 6.75 3.56
C ILE A 153 10.92 6.43 2.17
N PHE A 154 10.19 5.65 1.38
CA PHE A 154 10.57 5.30 0.02
C PHE A 154 10.72 6.54 -0.86
N SER A 155 9.73 7.43 -0.87
CA SER A 155 9.74 8.63 -1.70
C SER A 155 10.80 9.64 -1.28
N TYR A 156 11.01 9.81 0.04
CA TYR A 156 12.08 10.63 0.56
C TYR A 156 13.44 10.14 0.05
N TYR A 157 13.71 8.83 0.20
CA TYR A 157 14.95 8.24 -0.29
C TYR A 157 15.08 8.34 -1.82
N MET A 158 14.00 8.10 -2.55
CA MET A 158 14.00 8.12 -4.01
C MET A 158 14.49 9.47 -4.55
N VAL A 159 14.13 10.57 -3.92
CA VAL A 159 14.50 11.92 -4.37
C VAL A 159 15.81 12.43 -3.76
N SER A 160 16.06 12.19 -2.46
CA SER A 160 17.22 12.71 -1.74
C SER A 160 18.46 11.78 -1.80
N LYS A 161 18.25 10.50 -2.10
CA LYS A 161 19.25 9.41 -2.01
C LYS A 161 19.85 9.22 -0.62
N THR A 162 19.18 9.74 0.41
CA THR A 162 19.49 9.55 1.83
C THR A 162 18.27 9.03 2.57
N LEU A 163 18.46 8.27 3.64
CA LEU A 163 17.34 7.91 4.50
C LEU A 163 16.85 9.12 5.29
N PRO A 164 15.56 9.24 5.58
CA PRO A 164 15.07 10.32 6.42
C PRO A 164 15.66 10.23 7.83
N PRO A 165 15.78 11.35 8.56
CA PRO A 165 16.25 11.34 9.93
C PRO A 165 15.48 10.34 10.79
N PHE A 166 16.21 9.59 11.63
CA PHE A 166 15.64 8.51 12.45
C PHE A 166 14.46 8.97 13.32
N ILE A 167 14.53 10.21 13.81
CA ILE A 167 13.46 10.82 14.61
C ILE A 167 12.14 10.93 13.82
N PHE A 168 12.18 11.20 12.51
CA PHE A 168 10.99 11.24 11.67
C PHE A 168 10.42 9.84 11.44
N MET A 169 11.27 8.84 11.26
CA MET A 169 10.83 7.45 11.10
C MET A 169 10.10 6.95 12.34
N ILE A 170 10.63 7.20 13.54
CA ILE A 170 9.98 6.82 14.80
C ILE A 170 8.75 7.68 15.06
N GLY A 171 8.84 9.00 14.89
CA GLY A 171 7.70 9.90 15.12
C GLY A 171 6.50 9.57 14.26
N SER A 172 6.74 9.22 12.99
CA SER A 172 5.68 8.79 12.06
C SER A 172 4.99 7.51 12.51
N PHE A 173 5.72 6.57 13.14
CA PHE A 173 5.15 5.34 13.67
C PHE A 173 4.08 5.60 14.74
N PHE A 174 4.34 6.50 15.68
CA PHE A 174 3.38 6.85 16.72
C PHE A 174 2.17 7.63 16.21
N HIS A 175 2.26 8.23 15.03
CA HIS A 175 1.18 9.04 14.46
C HIS A 175 0.14 8.21 13.71
N ILE A 176 0.50 7.03 13.24
CA ILE A 176 -0.36 6.15 12.43
C ILE A 176 -0.96 5.02 13.28
N ALA A 177 -0.41 4.77 14.42
CA ALA A 177 -0.87 3.77 15.37
C ALA A 177 -1.99 4.29 16.24
#